data_55e11fc7eb6687e07599b42691aef6ea
#
_entry.id   55e11fc7eb6687e07599b42691aef6ea
#
_cell.length_a   1.000
_cell.length_b   1.000
_cell.length_c   1.000
_cell.angle_alpha   90.00
_cell.angle_beta   90.00
_cell.angle_gamma   90.00
#
_symmetry.space_group_name_H-M   'P 1'
#
loop_
_entity.id
_entity.type
_entity.pdbx_description
1 polymer ?
#
loop_
_entity_poly.entity_id
_entity_poly.type
_entity_poly.pdbx_seq_one_letter_code
_entity_poly.pdbx_strand_id
1 'polypeptide(L)'
;PLLEEDYILGFDEIEVSQKDAKCQLAEKWVEKTVTDSELQVSEDDTKIHIKGREFAYTIDRRTALFTEMKFAGREYLNHPMELNIWRAPTDNDMYIKAEWKKAHYDKAYTRAYTTEVVQGKHGVKIVSHASVVAETVQKILDVTITWKIDASGKIDADIEATKDGEFPDLPRF
;
A
#
# COMPACT_ATOMS: atom_id res chain seq x y z
N PRO A 1 41.81 -16.75 19.81
CA PRO A 1 40.85 -16.32 18.80
C PRO A 1 40.05 -15.14 19.35
N LEU A 2 39.68 -14.19 18.48
CA LEU A 2 38.95 -12.97 18.85
C LEU A 2 37.42 -13.22 18.98
N LEU A 3 36.97 -14.33 18.47
CA LEU A 3 35.57 -14.74 18.46
C LEU A 3 35.45 -16.18 18.99
N GLU A 4 34.30 -16.51 19.57
CA GLU A 4 33.99 -17.84 20.00
C GLU A 4 33.87 -18.80 18.81
N GLU A 5 34.11 -20.11 19.05
CA GLU A 5 33.90 -21.15 18.05
C GLU A 5 32.42 -21.11 17.64
N ASP A 6 32.13 -21.25 16.34
CA ASP A 6 30.78 -21.15 15.77
C ASP A 6 30.12 -19.75 15.77
N TYR A 7 30.87 -18.67 15.99
CA TYR A 7 30.34 -17.32 15.86
C TYR A 7 29.93 -17.01 14.41
N ILE A 8 28.64 -16.67 14.19
CA ILE A 8 28.10 -16.33 12.89
C ILE A 8 28.55 -14.92 12.50
N LEU A 9 29.43 -14.81 11.50
CA LEU A 9 29.93 -13.54 10.96
C LEU A 9 28.94 -12.87 10.01
N GLY A 10 28.02 -13.62 9.46
CA GLY A 10 27.01 -13.17 8.53
C GLY A 10 26.14 -14.33 8.06
N PHE A 11 25.06 -14.00 7.41
CA PHE A 11 24.21 -14.99 6.75
C PHE A 11 23.78 -14.44 5.39
N ASP A 12 23.45 -15.35 4.48
CA ASP A 12 22.88 -15.03 3.18
C ASP A 12 21.71 -15.96 2.91
N GLU A 13 20.77 -15.53 2.12
CA GLU A 13 19.58 -16.27 1.74
C GLU A 13 19.69 -16.70 0.29
N ILE A 14 19.75 -18.00 0.03
CA ILE A 14 19.82 -18.57 -1.30
C ILE A 14 18.47 -19.22 -1.64
N GLU A 15 17.82 -18.71 -2.67
CA GLU A 15 16.60 -19.32 -3.18
C GLU A 15 16.91 -20.68 -3.85
N VAL A 16 16.49 -21.78 -3.22
CA VAL A 16 16.75 -23.14 -3.72
C VAL A 16 15.66 -23.63 -4.67
N SER A 17 14.42 -23.17 -4.53
CA SER A 17 13.33 -23.46 -5.45
C SER A 17 12.17 -22.46 -5.30
N GLN A 18 11.72 -21.94 -6.42
CA GLN A 18 10.48 -21.18 -6.48
C GLN A 18 9.34 -22.15 -6.82
N LYS A 19 8.59 -22.58 -5.83
CA LYS A 19 7.28 -23.19 -6.07
C LYS A 19 6.25 -22.07 -6.04
N ASP A 20 5.37 -22.02 -7.04
CA ASP A 20 4.25 -21.09 -7.13
C ASP A 20 3.23 -21.25 -5.96
N ALA A 21 3.74 -21.13 -4.74
CA ALA A 21 2.94 -21.20 -3.52
C ALA A 21 1.93 -20.05 -3.43
N LYS A 22 2.20 -18.91 -4.08
CA LYS A 22 1.31 -17.75 -4.09
C LYS A 22 -0.01 -18.04 -4.80
N CYS A 23 0.02 -18.78 -5.93
CA CYS A 23 -1.19 -19.09 -6.69
C CYS A 23 -2.09 -20.09 -5.92
N GLN A 24 -1.53 -21.15 -5.39
CA GLN A 24 -2.31 -22.19 -4.70
C GLN A 24 -2.89 -21.75 -3.35
N LEU A 25 -2.19 -20.86 -2.63
CA LEU A 25 -2.73 -20.26 -1.39
C LEU A 25 -3.84 -19.27 -1.68
N ALA A 26 -3.67 -18.44 -2.71
CA ALA A 26 -4.71 -17.49 -3.14
C ALA A 26 -5.98 -18.21 -3.62
N GLU A 27 -5.85 -19.26 -4.44
CA GLU A 27 -6.98 -20.06 -4.91
C GLU A 27 -7.70 -20.81 -3.79
N LYS A 28 -6.98 -21.44 -2.86
CA LYS A 28 -7.56 -22.12 -1.69
C LYS A 28 -8.24 -21.17 -0.70
N TRP A 29 -7.82 -19.90 -0.63
CA TRP A 29 -8.48 -18.90 0.20
C TRP A 29 -9.77 -18.39 -0.45
N VAL A 30 -9.80 -18.25 -1.76
CA VAL A 30 -11.00 -17.83 -2.51
C VAL A 30 -12.12 -18.86 -2.42
N GLU A 31 -11.82 -20.16 -2.45
CA GLU A 31 -12.83 -21.22 -2.34
C GLU A 31 -13.47 -21.35 -0.95
N LYS A 32 -12.82 -20.87 0.11
CA LYS A 32 -13.26 -21.10 1.51
C LYS A 32 -14.09 -19.96 2.12
N THR A 33 -14.24 -18.82 1.44
CA THR A 33 -14.83 -17.60 2.02
C THR A 33 -16.05 -17.03 1.28
N VAL A 34 -16.78 -17.86 0.56
CA VAL A 34 -18.11 -17.44 0.08
C VAL A 34 -19.13 -17.67 1.19
N THR A 35 -19.10 -16.86 2.21
CA THR A 35 -20.25 -16.69 3.08
C THR A 35 -21.17 -15.65 2.46
N ASP A 36 -22.48 -15.90 2.49
CA ASP A 36 -23.56 -14.99 2.09
C ASP A 36 -23.65 -13.73 2.98
N SER A 37 -22.49 -13.12 3.29
CA SER A 37 -22.44 -11.90 4.10
C SER A 37 -22.52 -10.69 3.19
N GLU A 38 -23.54 -9.90 3.41
CA GLU A 38 -23.80 -8.66 2.69
C GLU A 38 -22.68 -7.64 2.96
N LEU A 39 -21.93 -7.28 1.93
CA LEU A 39 -21.00 -6.18 1.97
C LEU A 39 -21.77 -4.88 1.76
N GLN A 40 -21.67 -3.95 2.70
CA GLN A 40 -22.27 -2.62 2.60
C GLN A 40 -21.19 -1.62 2.20
N VAL A 41 -21.43 -0.90 1.12
CA VAL A 41 -20.57 0.19 0.65
C VAL A 41 -21.39 1.47 0.64
N SER A 42 -20.88 2.51 1.27
CA SER A 42 -21.47 3.84 1.25
C SER A 42 -20.38 4.89 0.98
N GLU A 43 -20.75 5.94 0.30
CA GLU A 43 -19.84 7.00 -0.12
C GLU A 43 -20.37 8.36 0.30
N ASP A 44 -19.47 9.24 0.70
CA ASP A 44 -19.70 10.68 0.81
C ASP A 44 -18.67 11.43 -0.06
N ASP A 45 -18.68 12.75 0.00
CA ASP A 45 -17.80 13.61 -0.82
C ASP A 45 -16.31 13.37 -0.55
N THR A 46 -15.95 12.84 0.61
CA THR A 46 -14.57 12.73 1.09
C THR A 46 -14.15 11.29 1.38
N LYS A 47 -15.09 10.40 1.65
CA LYS A 47 -14.80 9.06 2.16
C LYS A 47 -15.61 7.97 1.46
N ILE A 48 -15.04 6.78 1.44
CA ILE A 48 -15.67 5.53 1.05
C ILE A 48 -15.66 4.61 2.26
N HIS A 49 -16.84 4.20 2.72
CA HIS A 49 -17.01 3.31 3.86
C HIS A 49 -17.39 1.91 3.36
N ILE A 50 -16.64 0.91 3.78
CA ILE A 50 -16.85 -0.48 3.44
C ILE A 50 -17.06 -1.27 4.72
N LYS A 51 -18.22 -1.87 4.89
CA LYS A 51 -18.59 -2.59 6.10
C LYS A 51 -19.04 -4.00 5.78
N GLY A 52 -18.45 -4.97 6.42
CA GLY A 52 -18.89 -6.36 6.45
C GLY A 52 -19.29 -6.78 7.85
N ARG A 53 -19.44 -8.08 8.05
CA ARG A 53 -19.89 -8.65 9.32
C ARG A 53 -18.96 -8.33 10.49
N GLU A 54 -17.65 -8.46 10.28
CA GLU A 54 -16.64 -8.32 11.35
C GLU A 54 -15.62 -7.22 11.06
N PHE A 55 -15.80 -6.47 9.98
CA PHE A 55 -14.87 -5.42 9.59
C PHE A 55 -15.59 -4.13 9.18
N ALA A 56 -14.86 -3.02 9.30
CA ALA A 56 -15.24 -1.72 8.80
C ALA A 56 -13.98 -0.97 8.38
N TYR A 57 -13.92 -0.61 7.11
CA TYR A 57 -12.80 0.11 6.51
C TYR A 57 -13.27 1.44 5.97
N THR A 58 -12.42 2.44 6.07
CA THR A 58 -12.67 3.78 5.51
C THR A 58 -11.50 4.20 4.65
N ILE A 59 -11.77 4.61 3.40
CA ILE A 59 -10.79 5.14 2.46
C ILE A 59 -11.09 6.64 2.26
N ASP A 60 -10.05 7.47 2.33
CA ASP A 60 -10.15 8.90 1.97
C ASP A 60 -10.04 9.05 0.45
N ARG A 61 -11.03 9.68 -0.17
CA ARG A 61 -11.06 9.91 -1.64
C ARG A 61 -9.97 10.86 -2.13
N ARG A 62 -9.41 11.70 -1.24
CA ARG A 62 -8.34 12.65 -1.58
C ARG A 62 -6.98 11.99 -1.69
N THR A 63 -6.78 10.87 -1.00
CA THR A 63 -5.50 10.13 -1.00
C THR A 63 -5.63 8.74 -1.61
N ALA A 64 -6.85 8.21 -1.75
CA ALA A 64 -7.16 6.83 -2.14
C ALA A 64 -6.62 5.77 -1.17
N LEU A 65 -6.30 6.15 0.06
CA LEU A 65 -5.68 5.31 1.08
C LEU A 65 -6.59 5.15 2.29
N PHE A 66 -6.39 4.06 3.04
CA PHE A 66 -7.17 3.78 4.24
C PHE A 66 -6.87 4.78 5.36
N THR A 67 -7.93 5.29 5.98
CA THR A 67 -7.86 6.12 7.18
C THR A 67 -8.27 5.36 8.44
N GLU A 68 -9.08 4.30 8.29
CA GLU A 68 -9.51 3.43 9.37
C GLU A 68 -9.59 1.98 8.87
N MET A 69 -9.11 1.05 9.68
CA MET A 69 -9.18 -0.38 9.41
C MET A 69 -9.55 -1.11 10.70
N LYS A 70 -10.83 -1.41 10.86
CA LYS A 70 -11.35 -2.18 12.00
C LYS A 70 -11.64 -3.62 11.59
N PHE A 71 -11.19 -4.57 12.38
CA PHE A 71 -11.53 -5.99 12.23
C PHE A 71 -11.76 -6.61 13.61
N ALA A 72 -12.82 -7.39 13.76
CA ALA A 72 -13.23 -8.00 15.02
C ALA A 72 -13.25 -7.01 16.20
N GLY A 73 -13.73 -5.78 15.97
CA GLY A 73 -13.83 -4.72 16.96
C GLY A 73 -12.52 -3.98 17.28
N ARG A 74 -11.39 -4.38 16.69
CA ARG A 74 -10.09 -3.76 16.93
C ARG A 74 -9.69 -2.85 15.76
N GLU A 75 -9.19 -1.64 16.07
CA GLU A 75 -8.56 -0.75 15.09
C GLU A 75 -7.10 -1.18 14.84
N TYR A 76 -6.71 -1.24 13.57
CA TYR A 76 -5.39 -1.67 13.15
C TYR A 76 -4.49 -0.52 12.66
N LEU A 77 -5.07 0.66 12.38
CA LEU A 77 -4.30 1.84 11.99
C LEU A 77 -4.20 2.84 13.15
N ASN A 78 -3.00 3.17 13.58
CA ASN A 78 -2.77 4.26 14.53
C ASN A 78 -2.91 5.65 13.89
N HIS A 79 -2.66 5.75 12.59
CA HIS A 79 -2.79 6.93 11.74
C HIS A 79 -3.17 6.51 10.33
N PRO A 80 -3.69 7.43 9.50
CA PRO A 80 -3.98 7.15 8.10
C PRO A 80 -2.80 6.55 7.35
N MET A 81 -3.11 5.64 6.41
CA MET A 81 -2.09 5.05 5.53
C MET A 81 -1.47 6.12 4.63
N GLU A 82 -0.20 5.97 4.33
CA GLU A 82 0.56 6.84 3.42
C GLU A 82 1.38 6.02 2.44
N LEU A 83 1.53 6.50 1.20
CA LEU A 83 2.55 6.02 0.28
C LEU A 83 3.85 6.77 0.59
N ASN A 84 4.76 6.09 1.24
CA ASN A 84 5.99 6.70 1.70
C ASN A 84 7.18 6.32 0.81
N ILE A 85 7.70 7.30 0.08
CA ILE A 85 8.92 7.17 -0.75
C ILE A 85 10.20 7.62 0.00
N TRP A 86 10.07 8.14 1.23
CA TRP A 86 11.18 8.64 2.02
C TRP A 86 11.74 7.60 2.99
N ARG A 87 13.04 7.53 3.11
CA ARG A 87 13.75 6.89 4.23
C ARG A 87 14.84 7.80 4.77
N ALA A 88 15.25 7.58 6.00
CA ALA A 88 16.41 8.27 6.56
C ALA A 88 17.65 7.94 5.72
N PRO A 89 18.39 8.97 5.24
CA PRO A 89 19.63 8.75 4.52
C PRO A 89 20.68 8.03 5.38
N THR A 90 21.39 7.10 4.77
CA THR A 90 22.57 6.44 5.34
C THR A 90 23.86 7.13 4.89
N ASP A 91 25.01 6.67 5.38
CA ASP A 91 26.31 7.20 4.95
C ASP A 91 26.56 7.03 3.45
N ASN A 92 26.05 5.95 2.86
CA ASN A 92 26.15 5.70 1.43
C ASN A 92 25.34 6.70 0.57
N ASP A 93 24.37 7.36 1.17
CA ASP A 93 23.50 8.34 0.50
C ASP A 93 24.08 9.77 0.54
N MET A 94 25.34 9.93 0.94
CA MET A 94 25.98 11.22 1.19
C MET A 94 25.78 12.25 0.06
N TYR A 95 25.84 11.82 -1.18
CA TYR A 95 25.66 12.69 -2.36
C TYR A 95 24.20 12.81 -2.78
N ILE A 96 23.48 11.70 -2.86
CA ILE A 96 22.12 11.68 -3.41
C ILE A 96 21.08 12.31 -2.45
N LYS A 97 21.34 12.31 -1.14
CA LYS A 97 20.42 12.90 -0.14
C LYS A 97 20.12 14.38 -0.39
N ALA A 98 21.07 15.11 -1.00
CA ALA A 98 20.86 16.52 -1.33
C ALA A 98 19.82 16.67 -2.46
N GLU A 99 19.89 15.79 -3.46
CA GLU A 99 18.92 15.74 -4.56
C GLU A 99 17.53 15.31 -4.07
N TRP A 100 17.45 14.31 -3.18
CA TRP A 100 16.17 13.90 -2.56
C TRP A 100 15.50 15.05 -1.80
N LYS A 101 16.26 15.83 -1.02
CA LYS A 101 15.74 17.00 -0.31
C LYS A 101 15.33 18.11 -1.24
N LYS A 102 16.09 18.35 -2.32
CA LYS A 102 15.75 19.32 -3.36
C LYS A 102 14.47 18.92 -4.09
N ALA A 103 14.26 17.61 -4.30
CA ALA A 103 13.04 17.06 -4.86
C ALA A 103 11.87 16.96 -3.84
N HIS A 104 12.09 17.36 -2.59
CA HIS A 104 11.11 17.35 -1.49
C HIS A 104 10.52 15.94 -1.18
N TYR A 105 11.30 14.88 -1.36
CA TYR A 105 10.84 13.51 -1.08
C TYR A 105 10.45 13.30 0.39
N ASP A 106 11.09 14.03 1.32
CA ASP A 106 10.78 14.03 2.75
C ASP A 106 9.45 14.72 3.12
N LYS A 107 8.81 15.36 2.14
CA LYS A 107 7.52 16.06 2.29
C LYS A 107 6.48 15.59 1.28
N ALA A 108 6.76 14.47 0.62
CA ALA A 108 5.87 13.93 -0.39
C ALA A 108 4.59 13.36 0.24
N TYR A 109 3.48 13.53 -0.46
CA TYR A 109 2.18 13.00 -0.06
C TYR A 109 1.38 12.53 -1.27
N THR A 110 0.39 11.69 -1.04
CA THR A 110 -0.48 11.16 -2.09
C THR A 110 -1.65 12.07 -2.33
N ARG A 111 -1.94 12.34 -3.60
CA ARG A 111 -3.11 13.10 -4.05
C ARG A 111 -3.85 12.31 -5.11
N ALA A 112 -5.08 11.89 -4.81
CA ALA A 112 -5.97 11.25 -5.78
C ALA A 112 -6.73 12.30 -6.60
N TYR A 113 -6.97 11.98 -7.86
CA TYR A 113 -7.70 12.81 -8.82
C TYR A 113 -9.05 12.21 -9.17
N THR A 114 -9.08 10.88 -9.35
CA THR A 114 -10.30 10.13 -9.65
C THR A 114 -10.36 8.88 -8.81
N THR A 115 -11.56 8.51 -8.40
CA THR A 115 -11.80 7.25 -7.69
C THR A 115 -13.11 6.66 -8.19
N GLU A 116 -13.04 5.45 -8.70
CA GLU A 116 -14.18 4.66 -9.15
C GLU A 116 -14.43 3.51 -8.18
N VAL A 117 -15.70 3.33 -7.82
CA VAL A 117 -16.14 2.25 -6.91
C VAL A 117 -17.05 1.33 -7.68
N VAL A 118 -16.70 0.06 -7.78
CA VAL A 118 -17.49 -0.96 -8.45
C VAL A 118 -17.84 -2.04 -7.44
N GLN A 119 -19.10 -2.07 -7.02
CA GLN A 119 -19.61 -3.10 -6.13
C GLN A 119 -20.09 -4.29 -6.92
N GLY A 120 -19.56 -5.47 -6.61
CA GLY A 120 -19.97 -6.76 -7.14
C GLY A 120 -20.75 -7.59 -6.12
N LYS A 121 -21.18 -8.79 -6.52
CA LYS A 121 -21.94 -9.70 -5.66
C LYS A 121 -21.17 -10.14 -4.40
N HIS A 122 -19.84 -10.26 -4.47
CA HIS A 122 -19.02 -10.85 -3.41
C HIS A 122 -17.91 -9.91 -2.90
N GLY A 123 -17.89 -8.67 -3.36
CA GLY A 123 -16.85 -7.72 -2.99
C GLY A 123 -16.99 -6.36 -3.66
N VAL A 124 -16.08 -5.48 -3.35
CA VAL A 124 -15.95 -4.16 -3.96
C VAL A 124 -14.56 -4.00 -4.54
N LYS A 125 -14.49 -3.40 -5.74
CA LYS A 125 -13.26 -2.96 -6.38
C LYS A 125 -13.25 -1.43 -6.39
N ILE A 126 -12.16 -0.84 -5.91
CA ILE A 126 -11.96 0.60 -5.90
C ILE A 126 -10.68 0.89 -6.68
N VAL A 127 -10.80 1.67 -7.74
CA VAL A 127 -9.68 2.07 -8.60
C VAL A 127 -9.50 3.56 -8.51
N SER A 128 -8.30 4.00 -8.17
CA SER A 128 -7.99 5.42 -8.05
C SER A 128 -6.76 5.77 -8.88
N HIS A 129 -6.85 6.87 -9.62
CA HIS A 129 -5.70 7.50 -10.22
C HIS A 129 -5.21 8.62 -9.29
N ALA A 130 -3.97 8.53 -8.92
CA ALA A 130 -3.32 9.39 -7.94
C ALA A 130 -1.92 9.81 -8.40
N SER A 131 -1.32 10.72 -7.68
CA SER A 131 0.10 11.03 -7.81
C SER A 131 0.72 11.17 -6.42
N VAL A 132 1.99 10.83 -6.32
CA VAL A 132 2.83 11.27 -5.21
C VAL A 132 3.42 12.62 -5.61
N VAL A 133 3.12 13.63 -4.81
CA VAL A 133 3.48 15.04 -5.06
C VAL A 133 4.10 15.64 -3.81
N ALA A 134 4.77 16.77 -3.96
CA ALA A 134 5.21 17.60 -2.83
C ALA A 134 4.87 19.08 -3.09
N GLU A 135 4.94 19.89 -2.06
CA GLU A 135 4.75 21.34 -2.21
C GLU A 135 5.78 21.93 -3.16
N THR A 136 5.32 22.79 -4.08
CA THR A 136 6.14 23.51 -5.05
C THR A 136 6.88 22.67 -6.10
N VAL A 137 6.70 21.36 -6.14
CA VAL A 137 7.29 20.49 -7.15
C VAL A 137 6.22 19.79 -7.98
N GLN A 138 6.58 19.37 -9.19
CA GLN A 138 5.75 18.57 -10.08
C GLN A 138 5.48 17.19 -9.45
N LYS A 139 4.59 16.42 -10.07
CA LYS A 139 4.33 15.05 -9.63
C LYS A 139 5.60 14.20 -9.74
N ILE A 140 5.92 13.53 -8.66
CA ILE A 140 7.07 12.63 -8.54
C ILE A 140 6.73 11.28 -9.15
N LEU A 141 5.54 10.76 -8.80
CA LEU A 141 4.99 9.50 -9.31
C LEU A 141 3.57 9.70 -9.82
N ASP A 142 3.27 9.08 -10.96
CA ASP A 142 1.90 8.72 -11.32
C ASP A 142 1.57 7.36 -10.72
N VAL A 143 0.42 7.24 -10.08
CA VAL A 143 0.06 6.02 -9.34
C VAL A 143 -1.36 5.60 -9.66
N THR A 144 -1.53 4.32 -9.99
CA THR A 144 -2.84 3.67 -10.03
C THR A 144 -2.95 2.74 -8.84
N ILE A 145 -3.95 2.96 -7.98
CA ILE A 145 -4.20 2.16 -6.78
C ILE A 145 -5.49 1.38 -7.00
N THR A 146 -5.40 0.07 -6.91
CA THR A 146 -6.56 -0.82 -6.97
C THR A 146 -6.70 -1.60 -5.66
N TRP A 147 -7.79 -1.35 -4.94
CA TRP A 147 -8.21 -2.12 -3.79
C TRP A 147 -9.32 -3.09 -4.20
N LYS A 148 -9.17 -4.36 -3.86
CA LYS A 148 -10.25 -5.35 -3.97
C LYS A 148 -10.53 -5.87 -2.57
N ILE A 149 -11.76 -5.71 -2.11
CA ILE A 149 -12.16 -6.07 -0.75
C ILE A 149 -13.34 -7.03 -0.88
N ASP A 150 -13.20 -8.24 -0.34
CA ASP A 150 -14.25 -9.24 -0.37
C ASP A 150 -15.15 -9.19 0.86
N ALA A 151 -16.21 -9.98 0.86
CA ALA A 151 -17.18 -10.03 1.96
C ALA A 151 -16.61 -10.57 3.28
N SER A 152 -15.44 -11.20 3.27
CA SER A 152 -14.73 -11.65 4.48
C SER A 152 -13.87 -10.55 5.11
N GLY A 153 -13.64 -9.45 4.41
CA GLY A 153 -12.74 -8.37 4.79
C GLY A 153 -11.30 -8.56 4.31
N LYS A 154 -11.05 -9.56 3.46
CA LYS A 154 -9.76 -9.69 2.81
C LYS A 154 -9.55 -8.55 1.83
N ILE A 155 -8.36 -7.96 1.85
CA ILE A 155 -7.95 -6.87 0.97
C ILE A 155 -6.84 -7.39 0.06
N ASP A 156 -7.06 -7.28 -1.25
CA ASP A 156 -6.00 -7.40 -2.24
C ASP A 156 -5.66 -5.99 -2.74
N ALA A 157 -4.37 -5.64 -2.71
CA ALA A 157 -3.83 -4.37 -3.15
C ALA A 157 -3.01 -4.55 -4.42
N ASP A 158 -3.26 -3.71 -5.41
CA ASP A 158 -2.43 -3.60 -6.60
C ASP A 158 -2.10 -2.12 -6.79
N ILE A 159 -0.80 -1.78 -6.76
CA ILE A 159 -0.31 -0.42 -6.85
C ILE A 159 0.73 -0.35 -7.95
N GLU A 160 0.34 0.27 -9.06
CA GLU A 160 1.24 0.55 -10.18
C GLU A 160 1.72 2.00 -10.08
N ALA A 161 3.03 2.21 -10.16
CA ALA A 161 3.64 3.52 -10.09
C ALA A 161 4.65 3.76 -11.21
N THR A 162 4.59 4.93 -11.82
CA THR A 162 5.55 5.38 -12.81
C THR A 162 6.24 6.65 -12.34
N LYS A 163 7.57 6.60 -12.22
CA LYS A 163 8.38 7.77 -11.82
C LYS A 163 8.60 8.69 -13.02
N ASP A 164 8.48 10.00 -12.79
CA ASP A 164 8.92 10.99 -13.74
C ASP A 164 10.47 10.95 -13.87
N GLY A 165 10.94 10.91 -15.10
CA GLY A 165 12.37 10.77 -15.42
C GLY A 165 13.25 11.95 -14.99
N GLU A 166 12.67 13.13 -14.77
CA GLU A 166 13.39 14.32 -14.31
C GLU A 166 13.75 14.28 -12.82
N PHE A 167 13.10 13.40 -12.04
CA PHE A 167 13.37 13.23 -10.62
C PHE A 167 14.49 12.23 -10.34
N PRO A 168 15.28 12.42 -9.26
CA PRO A 168 16.31 11.47 -8.85
C PRO A 168 15.74 10.10 -8.51
N ASP A 169 16.59 9.10 -8.39
CA ASP A 169 16.17 7.77 -7.94
C ASP A 169 15.54 7.81 -6.57
N LEU A 170 14.49 7.01 -6.38
CA LEU A 170 13.76 6.99 -5.14
C LEU A 170 14.60 6.37 -4.02
N PRO A 171 14.54 6.93 -2.78
CA PRO A 171 15.18 6.29 -1.62
C PRO A 171 14.59 4.92 -1.31
N ARG A 172 13.30 4.75 -1.60
CA ARG A 172 12.56 3.49 -1.53
C ARG A 172 11.20 3.61 -2.23
N PHE A 173 10.63 2.48 -2.56
CA PHE A 173 9.22 2.33 -2.95
C PHE A 173 8.74 0.92 -2.60
#